data_8788bd98ac01f4bda0e0128af3dd6b10
#
_entry.id   8788bd98ac01f4bda0e0128af3dd6b10
#
_cell.length_a   1.000
_cell.length_b   1.000
_cell.length_c   1.000
_cell.angle_alpha   90.00
_cell.angle_beta   90.00
_cell.angle_gamma   90.00
#
_symmetry.space_group_name_H-M   'P 1'
#
loop_
_entity.id
_entity.type
_entity.pdbx_description
1 polymer ?
#
loop_
_entity_poly.entity_id
_entity_poly.type
_entity_poly.pdbx_seq_one_letter_code
_entity_poly.pdbx_strand_id
1 'polypeptide(L)'
;PGQIFTFLVMAAGLVNFSIIVSLVTDRFQEFRSGRDRGLGTLKMKGHVLICSDDPTWMLEIIAQNKKFVKEDRIIIISPVNEHPLLATSYNKLRWVSGDSYDLNVLRKASAEKANIAYVFFKDNSYSLMTVLQLETLSNGKIVTQAQYVGREFRNYFEDVGCDHALDPYDLYVPLMLLAFHSQGAPAWINKVINRTEGHHITTRKPEPGLIGKSWLNLIKAKKENQGIMPLAVVI
;
A
#
# COMPACT_ATOMS: atom_id res chain seq x y z
N PRO A 1 -61.18 -23.70 -25.93
CA PRO A 1 -59.80 -24.17 -26.23
C PRO A 1 -58.76 -23.00 -26.17
N GLY A 2 -59.13 -21.78 -26.62
CA GLY A 2 -58.19 -20.65 -26.66
C GLY A 2 -57.69 -20.18 -25.30
N GLN A 3 -58.55 -20.17 -24.28
CA GLN A 3 -58.16 -19.68 -22.92
C GLN A 3 -57.15 -20.61 -22.23
N ILE A 4 -57.27 -21.93 -22.43
CA ILE A 4 -56.32 -22.90 -21.88
C ILE A 4 -54.93 -22.74 -22.54
N PHE A 5 -54.91 -22.53 -23.86
CA PHE A 5 -53.68 -22.29 -24.59
C PHE A 5 -52.96 -20.98 -24.15
N THR A 6 -53.75 -19.90 -23.98
CA THR A 6 -53.18 -18.62 -23.48
C THR A 6 -52.60 -18.79 -22.06
N PHE A 7 -53.26 -19.51 -21.18
CA PHE A 7 -52.77 -19.79 -19.84
C PHE A 7 -51.45 -20.61 -19.87
N LEU A 8 -51.36 -21.61 -20.72
CA LEU A 8 -50.11 -22.41 -20.89
C LEU A 8 -48.96 -21.59 -21.39
N VAL A 9 -49.22 -20.68 -22.37
CA VAL A 9 -48.16 -19.78 -22.89
C VAL A 9 -47.71 -18.78 -21.83
N MET A 10 -48.64 -18.21 -21.05
CA MET A 10 -48.27 -17.32 -19.93
C MET A 10 -47.50 -18.07 -18.85
N ALA A 11 -47.91 -19.30 -18.47
CA ALA A 11 -47.17 -20.10 -17.49
C ALA A 11 -45.75 -20.43 -17.99
N ALA A 12 -45.61 -20.85 -19.25
CA ALA A 12 -44.30 -21.10 -19.85
C ALA A 12 -43.41 -19.83 -19.92
N GLY A 13 -43.99 -18.67 -20.20
CA GLY A 13 -43.29 -17.39 -20.16
C GLY A 13 -42.79 -17.02 -18.76
N LEU A 14 -43.62 -17.23 -17.74
CA LEU A 14 -43.21 -16.99 -16.35
C LEU A 14 -42.09 -17.92 -15.88
N VAL A 15 -42.15 -19.22 -16.25
CA VAL A 15 -41.09 -20.16 -15.93
C VAL A 15 -39.76 -19.77 -16.62
N ASN A 16 -39.81 -19.45 -17.92
CA ASN A 16 -38.62 -19.02 -18.63
C ASN A 16 -38.03 -17.73 -18.05
N PHE A 17 -38.88 -16.76 -17.70
CA PHE A 17 -38.43 -15.53 -17.07
C PHE A 17 -37.77 -15.80 -15.73
N SER A 18 -38.34 -16.68 -14.88
CA SER A 18 -37.76 -17.06 -13.60
C SER A 18 -36.41 -17.73 -13.75
N ILE A 19 -36.22 -18.57 -14.75
CA ILE A 19 -34.94 -19.23 -15.04
C ILE A 19 -33.88 -18.17 -15.45
N ILE A 20 -34.26 -17.25 -16.33
CA ILE A 20 -33.35 -16.18 -16.77
C ILE A 20 -32.93 -15.29 -15.57
N VAL A 21 -33.89 -14.90 -14.73
CA VAL A 21 -33.60 -14.09 -13.54
C VAL A 21 -32.70 -14.84 -12.58
N SER A 22 -32.92 -16.14 -12.35
CA SER A 22 -32.06 -16.97 -11.49
C SER A 22 -30.64 -17.03 -12.03
N LEU A 23 -30.48 -17.34 -13.32
CA LEU A 23 -29.15 -17.40 -13.95
C LEU A 23 -28.37 -16.08 -13.89
N VAL A 24 -29.08 -14.96 -14.11
CA VAL A 24 -28.48 -13.63 -13.99
C VAL A 24 -28.09 -13.34 -12.53
N THR A 25 -28.95 -13.69 -11.58
CA THR A 25 -28.72 -13.48 -10.14
C THR A 25 -27.54 -14.32 -9.68
N ASP A 26 -27.47 -15.60 -10.08
CA ASP A 26 -26.38 -16.51 -9.72
C ASP A 26 -25.04 -16.00 -10.27
N ARG A 27 -25.01 -15.55 -11.52
CA ARG A 27 -23.81 -14.93 -12.10
C ARG A 27 -23.39 -13.64 -11.38
N PHE A 28 -24.37 -12.83 -10.97
CA PHE A 28 -24.10 -11.62 -10.20
C PHE A 28 -23.58 -11.93 -8.80
N GLN A 29 -24.09 -12.99 -8.16
CA GLN A 29 -23.61 -13.45 -6.85
C GLN A 29 -22.21 -14.05 -6.94
N GLU A 30 -21.92 -14.87 -7.94
CA GLU A 30 -20.57 -15.39 -8.20
C GLU A 30 -19.56 -14.24 -8.43
N PHE A 31 -19.95 -13.25 -9.22
CA PHE A 31 -19.09 -12.08 -9.49
C PHE A 31 -18.84 -11.24 -8.23
N ARG A 32 -19.88 -11.01 -7.40
CA ARG A 32 -19.74 -10.34 -6.11
C ARG A 32 -18.89 -11.14 -5.14
N SER A 33 -19.19 -12.40 -4.97
CA SER A 33 -18.46 -13.30 -4.08
C SER A 33 -16.98 -13.43 -4.49
N GLY A 34 -16.68 -13.52 -5.78
CA GLY A 34 -15.30 -13.50 -6.29
C GLY A 34 -14.58 -12.19 -5.96
N ARG A 35 -15.28 -11.07 -6.04
CA ARG A 35 -14.72 -9.75 -5.68
C ARG A 35 -14.51 -9.60 -4.18
N ASP A 36 -15.45 -10.05 -3.38
CA ASP A 36 -15.38 -10.01 -1.91
C ASP A 36 -14.29 -10.95 -1.38
N ARG A 37 -13.97 -12.00 -2.10
CA ARG A 37 -12.84 -12.92 -1.82
C ARG A 37 -11.51 -12.49 -2.42
N GLY A 38 -11.41 -11.29 -3.00
CA GLY A 38 -10.16 -10.80 -3.57
C GLY A 38 -9.67 -11.54 -4.83
N LEU A 39 -10.54 -12.31 -5.50
CA LEU A 39 -10.18 -13.08 -6.69
C LEU A 39 -10.26 -12.28 -8.00
N GLY A 40 -10.80 -11.06 -7.94
CA GLY A 40 -11.02 -10.20 -9.10
C GLY A 40 -9.75 -9.56 -9.63
N THR A 41 -9.74 -9.24 -10.93
CA THR A 41 -8.68 -8.43 -11.54
C THR A 41 -9.00 -6.94 -11.40
N LEU A 42 -8.07 -6.19 -10.83
CA LEU A 42 -8.19 -4.76 -10.59
C LEU A 42 -7.38 -4.01 -11.66
N LYS A 43 -8.06 -3.20 -12.49
CA LYS A 43 -7.39 -2.37 -13.50
C LYS A 43 -7.20 -0.96 -12.94
N MET A 44 -5.96 -0.64 -12.53
CA MET A 44 -5.62 0.67 -11.98
C MET A 44 -4.24 1.13 -12.45
N LYS A 45 -3.98 2.44 -12.41
CA LYS A 45 -2.67 3.04 -12.70
C LYS A 45 -2.34 4.07 -11.62
N GLY A 46 -1.06 4.19 -11.27
CA GLY A 46 -0.58 5.18 -10.32
C GLY A 46 -1.13 4.98 -8.91
N HIS A 47 -1.38 3.73 -8.53
CA HIS A 47 -1.88 3.35 -7.21
C HIS A 47 -0.74 2.92 -6.30
N VAL A 48 -1.06 2.75 -5.04
CA VAL A 48 -0.18 2.21 -3.99
C VAL A 48 -0.54 0.76 -3.76
N LEU A 49 0.46 -0.10 -3.74
CA LEU A 49 0.35 -1.50 -3.34
C LEU A 49 0.78 -1.66 -1.89
N ILE A 50 0.07 -2.50 -1.15
CA ILE A 50 0.44 -2.93 0.20
C ILE A 50 0.45 -4.46 0.20
N CYS A 51 1.64 -5.05 0.26
CA CYS A 51 1.85 -6.49 0.25
C CYS A 51 2.23 -6.94 1.66
N SER A 52 1.33 -7.61 2.36
CA SER A 52 1.57 -8.03 3.75
C SER A 52 0.61 -9.13 4.19
N ASP A 53 1.00 -9.84 5.23
CA ASP A 53 0.15 -10.76 6.02
C ASP A 53 -0.23 -10.19 7.39
N ASP A 54 0.25 -8.97 7.74
CA ASP A 54 0.01 -8.34 9.03
C ASP A 54 -1.01 -7.19 8.91
N PRO A 55 -2.26 -7.38 9.39
CA PRO A 55 -3.28 -6.34 9.37
C PRO A 55 -2.90 -5.07 10.15
N THR A 56 -2.13 -5.22 11.26
CA THR A 56 -1.73 -4.09 12.11
C THR A 56 -0.77 -3.19 11.35
N TRP A 57 0.21 -3.79 10.68
CA TRP A 57 1.15 -3.06 9.85
C TRP A 57 0.45 -2.37 8.65
N MET A 58 -0.49 -3.06 8.01
CA MET A 58 -1.29 -2.48 6.92
C MET A 58 -2.04 -1.24 7.38
N LEU A 59 -2.70 -1.30 8.56
CA LEU A 59 -3.44 -0.17 9.13
C LEU A 59 -2.54 1.04 9.35
N GLU A 60 -1.35 0.83 9.88
CA GLU A 60 -0.41 1.91 10.13
C GLU A 60 0.05 2.56 8.82
N ILE A 61 0.42 1.77 7.81
CA ILE A 61 0.79 2.29 6.49
C ILE A 61 -0.36 3.08 5.85
N ILE A 62 -1.59 2.60 5.94
CA ILE A 62 -2.76 3.28 5.41
C ILE A 62 -2.97 4.61 6.14
N ALA A 63 -2.91 4.61 7.48
CA ALA A 63 -3.08 5.81 8.29
C ALA A 63 -2.05 6.89 7.96
N GLN A 64 -0.77 6.52 7.83
CA GLN A 64 0.32 7.43 7.48
C GLN A 64 0.21 7.95 6.04
N ASN A 65 -0.36 7.19 5.12
CA ASN A 65 -0.55 7.60 3.73
C ASN A 65 -1.84 8.39 3.47
N LYS A 66 -2.81 8.40 4.38
CA LYS A 66 -4.14 9.00 4.19
C LYS A 66 -4.12 10.47 3.74
N LYS A 67 -3.11 11.25 4.15
CA LYS A 67 -2.96 12.65 3.74
C LYS A 67 -2.46 12.82 2.29
N PHE A 68 -1.84 11.81 1.72
CA PHE A 68 -1.13 11.89 0.43
C PHE A 68 -1.80 11.07 -0.65
N VAL A 69 -2.48 9.99 -0.27
CA VAL A 69 -3.10 9.03 -1.18
C VAL A 69 -4.54 8.81 -0.79
N LYS A 70 -5.43 8.93 -1.76
CA LYS A 70 -6.85 8.59 -1.56
C LYS A 70 -7.01 7.09 -1.35
N GLU A 71 -7.93 6.70 -0.49
CA GLU A 71 -8.20 5.28 -0.16
C GLU A 71 -8.57 4.45 -1.41
N ASP A 72 -9.25 5.04 -2.38
CA ASP A 72 -9.60 4.39 -3.65
C ASP A 72 -8.39 4.09 -4.55
N ARG A 73 -7.20 4.61 -4.21
CA ARG A 73 -5.92 4.40 -4.87
C ARG A 73 -5.02 3.39 -4.17
N ILE A 74 -5.52 2.71 -3.16
CA ILE A 74 -4.77 1.68 -2.41
C ILE A 74 -5.30 0.31 -2.82
N ILE A 75 -4.39 -0.62 -3.11
CA ILE A 75 -4.67 -2.04 -3.33
C ILE A 75 -3.85 -2.84 -2.34
N ILE A 76 -4.50 -3.76 -1.64
CA ILE A 76 -3.85 -4.69 -0.72
C ILE A 76 -3.68 -6.03 -1.43
N ILE A 77 -2.52 -6.66 -1.25
CA ILE A 77 -2.26 -8.06 -1.63
C ILE A 77 -1.92 -8.82 -0.36
N SER A 78 -2.65 -9.88 -0.09
CA SER A 78 -2.45 -10.67 1.12
C SER A 78 -2.78 -12.15 0.86
N PRO A 79 -2.03 -13.10 1.44
CA PRO A 79 -2.24 -14.54 1.26
C PRO A 79 -3.44 -15.09 2.02
N VAL A 80 -4.32 -14.24 2.54
CA VAL A 80 -5.51 -14.64 3.30
C VAL A 80 -6.73 -14.85 2.38
N ASN A 81 -7.71 -15.65 2.85
CA ASN A 81 -8.91 -15.97 2.09
C ASN A 81 -10.06 -14.96 2.29
N GLU A 82 -9.93 -14.09 3.28
CA GLU A 82 -10.90 -13.04 3.60
C GLU A 82 -10.20 -11.68 3.60
N HIS A 83 -10.98 -10.61 3.47
CA HIS A 83 -10.41 -9.27 3.44
C HIS A 83 -9.59 -9.00 4.72
N PRO A 84 -8.27 -8.71 4.62
CA PRO A 84 -7.39 -8.64 5.79
C PRO A 84 -7.80 -7.56 6.79
N LEU A 85 -8.56 -6.56 6.37
CA LEU A 85 -9.06 -5.47 7.20
C LEU A 85 -10.57 -5.50 7.40
N LEU A 86 -11.20 -6.69 7.33
CA LEU A 86 -12.66 -6.85 7.40
C LEU A 86 -13.28 -6.23 8.66
N ALA A 87 -12.64 -6.36 9.80
CA ALA A 87 -13.12 -5.85 11.09
C ALA A 87 -12.83 -4.34 11.31
N THR A 88 -12.38 -3.61 10.29
CA THR A 88 -11.98 -2.21 10.41
C THR A 88 -12.82 -1.29 9.51
N SER A 89 -12.63 0.03 9.65
CA SER A 89 -13.24 1.02 8.74
C SER A 89 -12.71 0.94 7.30
N TYR A 90 -11.63 0.21 7.08
CA TYR A 90 -10.96 0.03 5.79
C TYR A 90 -11.39 -1.24 5.04
N ASN A 91 -12.46 -1.88 5.45
CA ASN A 91 -13.00 -3.10 4.83
C ASN A 91 -13.50 -2.92 3.38
N LYS A 92 -13.58 -1.66 2.91
CA LYS A 92 -13.96 -1.31 1.53
C LYS A 92 -12.77 -1.13 0.59
N LEU A 93 -11.54 -1.19 1.10
CA LEU A 93 -10.35 -1.10 0.26
C LEU A 93 -10.32 -2.26 -0.74
N ARG A 94 -9.73 -1.99 -1.89
CA ARG A 94 -9.55 -3.02 -2.91
C ARG A 94 -8.44 -3.97 -2.47
N TRP A 95 -8.67 -5.23 -2.66
CA TRP A 95 -7.68 -6.23 -2.32
C TRP A 95 -7.66 -7.39 -3.30
N VAL A 96 -6.54 -8.10 -3.32
CA VAL A 96 -6.32 -9.32 -4.09
C VAL A 96 -5.83 -10.39 -3.13
N SER A 97 -6.50 -11.54 -3.13
CA SER A 97 -6.08 -12.72 -2.37
C SER A 97 -5.01 -13.49 -3.13
N GLY A 98 -3.98 -13.87 -2.44
CA GLY A 98 -2.90 -14.72 -2.94
C GLY A 98 -1.52 -14.24 -2.52
N ASP A 99 -0.53 -15.06 -2.87
CA ASP A 99 0.88 -14.77 -2.56
C ASP A 99 1.41 -13.66 -3.46
N SER A 100 1.96 -12.62 -2.86
CA SER A 100 2.45 -11.44 -3.58
C SER A 100 3.73 -11.70 -4.40
N TYR A 101 4.38 -12.85 -4.25
CA TYR A 101 5.45 -13.28 -5.13
C TYR A 101 4.94 -14.07 -6.36
N ASP A 102 3.63 -14.36 -6.46
CA ASP A 102 3.03 -14.94 -7.67
C ASP A 102 2.74 -13.83 -8.69
N LEU A 103 3.36 -13.93 -9.87
CA LEU A 103 3.17 -12.98 -10.97
C LEU A 103 1.70 -12.83 -11.40
N ASN A 104 0.89 -13.90 -11.29
CA ASN A 104 -0.52 -13.82 -11.65
C ASN A 104 -1.29 -12.97 -10.64
N VAL A 105 -0.96 -13.07 -9.35
CA VAL A 105 -1.55 -12.25 -8.28
C VAL A 105 -1.15 -10.79 -8.47
N LEU A 106 0.13 -10.50 -8.72
CA LEU A 106 0.62 -9.16 -9.01
C LEU A 106 -0.05 -8.55 -10.26
N ARG A 107 -0.22 -9.32 -11.33
CA ARG A 107 -0.95 -8.86 -12.53
C ARG A 107 -2.42 -8.59 -12.27
N LYS A 108 -3.10 -9.39 -11.43
CA LYS A 108 -4.48 -9.10 -11.00
C LYS A 108 -4.58 -7.76 -10.28
N ALA A 109 -3.55 -7.37 -9.52
CA ALA A 109 -3.46 -6.08 -8.86
C ALA A 109 -2.96 -4.95 -9.77
N SER A 110 -2.65 -5.21 -11.06
CA SER A 110 -2.00 -4.27 -11.98
C SER A 110 -0.69 -3.68 -11.43
N ALA A 111 0.11 -4.50 -10.79
CA ALA A 111 1.33 -4.09 -10.09
C ALA A 111 2.31 -3.35 -11.03
N GLU A 112 2.38 -3.74 -12.30
CA GLU A 112 3.21 -3.08 -13.31
C GLU A 112 2.89 -1.60 -13.56
N LYS A 113 1.75 -1.12 -13.05
CA LYS A 113 1.25 0.26 -13.19
C LYS A 113 1.14 0.99 -11.86
N ALA A 114 1.61 0.39 -10.77
CA ALA A 114 1.65 1.02 -9.47
C ALA A 114 2.79 2.04 -9.39
N ASN A 115 2.66 3.04 -8.53
CA ASN A 115 3.72 4.01 -8.27
C ASN A 115 4.64 3.55 -7.14
N ILE A 116 4.04 2.98 -6.10
CA ILE A 116 4.77 2.59 -4.87
C ILE A 116 4.23 1.24 -4.42
N ALA A 117 5.10 0.37 -3.94
CA ALA A 117 4.76 -0.84 -3.22
C ALA A 117 5.40 -0.85 -1.83
N TYR A 118 4.59 -1.08 -0.82
CA TYR A 118 5.02 -1.36 0.55
C TYR A 118 4.99 -2.86 0.77
N VAL A 119 6.09 -3.45 1.17
CA VAL A 119 6.24 -4.90 1.33
C VAL A 119 6.70 -5.22 2.75
N PHE A 120 5.91 -6.02 3.44
CA PHE A 120 6.26 -6.56 4.75
C PHE A 120 5.59 -7.91 4.99
N PHE A 121 6.40 -8.90 5.23
CA PHE A 121 5.98 -10.21 5.73
C PHE A 121 6.86 -10.57 6.93
N LYS A 122 6.34 -11.39 7.83
CA LYS A 122 7.11 -11.90 8.98
C LYS A 122 8.31 -12.71 8.54
N ASP A 123 8.20 -13.40 7.40
CA ASP A 123 9.31 -14.10 6.76
C ASP A 123 9.98 -13.17 5.73
N ASN A 124 11.25 -12.88 5.95
CA ASN A 124 12.06 -12.05 5.05
C ASN A 124 12.14 -12.62 3.63
N SER A 125 12.09 -13.95 3.48
CA SER A 125 12.14 -14.61 2.18
C SER A 125 10.92 -14.26 1.34
N TYR A 126 9.74 -14.19 1.95
CA TYR A 126 8.51 -13.74 1.28
C TYR A 126 8.61 -12.28 0.85
N SER A 127 9.10 -11.41 1.72
CA SER A 127 9.33 -10.00 1.40
C SER A 127 10.32 -9.86 0.23
N LEU A 128 11.45 -10.58 0.29
CA LEU A 128 12.48 -10.55 -0.74
C LEU A 128 11.96 -11.03 -2.10
N MET A 129 11.26 -12.17 -2.12
CA MET A 129 10.68 -12.72 -3.35
C MET A 129 9.62 -11.77 -3.93
N THR A 130 8.82 -11.14 -3.08
CA THR A 130 7.82 -10.15 -3.53
C THR A 130 8.49 -8.95 -4.19
N VAL A 131 9.54 -8.39 -3.58
CA VAL A 131 10.30 -7.27 -4.17
C VAL A 131 10.91 -7.68 -5.50
N LEU A 132 11.58 -8.83 -5.58
CA LEU A 132 12.17 -9.35 -6.82
C LEU A 132 11.14 -9.44 -7.95
N GLN A 133 9.94 -9.94 -7.66
CA GLN A 133 8.88 -10.06 -8.66
C GLN A 133 8.30 -8.69 -9.07
N LEU A 134 8.17 -7.76 -8.13
CA LEU A 134 7.73 -6.38 -8.42
C LEU A 134 8.72 -5.66 -9.32
N GLU A 135 10.02 -5.73 -9.01
CA GLU A 135 11.08 -5.12 -9.82
C GLU A 135 11.13 -5.73 -11.23
N THR A 136 11.05 -7.05 -11.32
CA THR A 136 11.02 -7.77 -12.60
C THR A 136 9.79 -7.37 -13.44
N LEU A 137 8.60 -7.32 -12.82
CA LEU A 137 7.34 -7.02 -13.51
C LEU A 137 7.26 -5.56 -13.97
N SER A 138 7.79 -4.63 -13.18
CA SER A 138 7.75 -3.19 -13.46
C SER A 138 8.91 -2.69 -14.30
N ASN A 139 9.95 -3.50 -14.50
CA ASN A 139 11.25 -3.08 -15.05
C ASN A 139 11.85 -1.89 -14.27
N GLY A 140 11.83 -1.95 -12.94
CA GLY A 140 12.37 -0.92 -12.07
C GLY A 140 11.60 0.42 -12.09
N LYS A 141 10.33 0.42 -12.45
CA LYS A 141 9.53 1.66 -12.52
C LYS A 141 8.70 1.95 -11.27
N ILE A 142 8.45 0.93 -10.48
CA ILE A 142 7.74 1.06 -9.20
C ILE A 142 8.76 1.39 -8.12
N VAL A 143 8.39 2.28 -7.20
CA VAL A 143 9.22 2.53 -6.01
C VAL A 143 8.88 1.46 -4.98
N THR A 144 9.84 0.59 -4.67
CA THR A 144 9.67 -0.49 -3.69
C THR A 144 10.21 -0.09 -2.33
N GLN A 145 9.39 -0.27 -1.30
CA GLN A 145 9.75 -0.05 0.08
C GLN A 145 9.49 -1.32 0.87
N ALA A 146 10.54 -1.94 1.39
CA ALA A 146 10.43 -3.18 2.13
C ALA A 146 10.91 -3.04 3.57
N GLN A 147 10.32 -3.84 4.45
CA GLN A 147 10.81 -4.05 5.79
C GLN A 147 11.36 -5.47 5.91
N TYR A 148 12.49 -5.60 6.58
CA TYR A 148 13.11 -6.88 6.93
C TYR A 148 13.57 -6.86 8.38
N VAL A 149 13.96 -8.02 8.90
CA VAL A 149 14.50 -8.18 10.25
C VAL A 149 15.82 -8.94 10.15
N GLY A 150 16.90 -8.34 10.67
CA GLY A 150 18.24 -8.91 10.65
C GLY A 150 19.16 -8.28 9.60
N ARG A 151 20.30 -7.76 10.06
CA ARG A 151 21.24 -6.99 9.23
C ARG A 151 21.80 -7.75 8.04
N GLU A 152 21.84 -9.08 8.14
CA GLU A 152 22.30 -9.98 7.08
C GLU A 152 21.43 -9.92 5.82
N PHE A 153 20.15 -9.51 5.95
CA PHE A 153 19.24 -9.41 4.81
C PHE A 153 19.39 -8.14 3.99
N ARG A 154 20.04 -7.11 4.54
CA ARG A 154 20.18 -5.80 3.88
C ARG A 154 20.69 -5.91 2.44
N ASN A 155 21.82 -6.60 2.27
CA ASN A 155 22.45 -6.73 0.97
C ASN A 155 21.55 -7.46 -0.03
N TYR A 156 20.80 -8.48 0.41
CA TYR A 156 19.88 -9.19 -0.48
C TYR A 156 18.76 -8.28 -1.02
N PHE A 157 18.23 -7.37 -0.20
CA PHE A 157 17.23 -6.40 -0.68
C PHE A 157 17.82 -5.35 -1.61
N GLU A 158 19.06 -4.92 -1.39
CA GLU A 158 19.78 -4.04 -2.28
C GLU A 158 20.08 -4.73 -3.62
N ASP A 159 20.51 -6.00 -3.59
CA ASP A 159 20.84 -6.78 -4.78
C ASP A 159 19.63 -7.06 -5.69
N VAL A 160 18.43 -7.21 -5.12
CA VAL A 160 17.20 -7.38 -5.91
C VAL A 160 16.62 -6.07 -6.42
N GLY A 161 17.23 -4.93 -6.12
CA GLY A 161 16.84 -3.62 -6.61
C GLY A 161 15.79 -2.89 -5.76
N CYS A 162 15.61 -3.27 -4.49
CA CYS A 162 14.71 -2.56 -3.58
C CYS A 162 15.18 -1.12 -3.37
N ASP A 163 14.32 -0.14 -3.65
CA ASP A 163 14.67 1.29 -3.50
C ASP A 163 14.93 1.67 -2.04
N HIS A 164 14.12 1.15 -1.13
CA HIS A 164 14.20 1.44 0.30
C HIS A 164 13.91 0.19 1.13
N ALA A 165 14.95 -0.38 1.72
CA ALA A 165 14.84 -1.51 2.64
C ALA A 165 15.20 -1.05 4.06
N LEU A 166 14.33 -1.34 5.05
CA LEU A 166 14.47 -0.88 6.42
C LEU A 166 14.42 -2.04 7.40
N ASP A 167 15.38 -2.08 8.33
CA ASP A 167 15.30 -2.90 9.53
C ASP A 167 14.74 -2.03 10.69
N PRO A 168 13.60 -2.39 11.30
CA PRO A 168 13.04 -1.64 12.42
C PRO A 168 14.02 -1.51 13.59
N TYR A 169 14.89 -2.48 13.80
CA TYR A 169 15.85 -2.45 14.89
C TYR A 169 16.92 -1.37 14.73
N ASP A 170 17.24 -0.98 13.50
CA ASP A 170 18.16 0.13 13.25
C ASP A 170 17.61 1.48 13.74
N LEU A 171 16.28 1.59 13.91
CA LEU A 171 15.64 2.77 14.47
C LEU A 171 15.29 2.59 15.96
N TYR A 172 14.70 1.48 16.34
CA TYR A 172 14.20 1.28 17.71
C TYR A 172 15.30 1.22 18.74
N VAL A 173 16.40 0.49 18.49
CA VAL A 173 17.47 0.35 19.47
C VAL A 173 18.14 1.69 19.79
N PRO A 174 18.56 2.51 18.81
CA PRO A 174 19.07 3.86 19.09
C PRO A 174 18.06 4.75 19.82
N LEU A 175 16.76 4.66 19.48
CA LEU A 175 15.73 5.44 20.18
C LEU A 175 15.56 5.05 21.64
N MET A 176 15.64 3.75 21.96
CA MET A 176 15.59 3.27 23.34
C MET A 176 16.80 3.76 24.16
N LEU A 177 17.99 3.72 23.58
CA LEU A 177 19.19 4.23 24.23
C LEU A 177 19.13 5.75 24.39
N LEU A 178 18.63 6.44 23.40
CA LEU A 178 18.43 7.90 23.47
C LEU A 178 17.44 8.28 24.58
N ALA A 179 16.38 7.50 24.77
CA ALA A 179 15.39 7.71 25.83
C ALA A 179 16.02 7.66 27.23
N PHE A 180 17.03 6.82 27.43
CA PHE A 180 17.75 6.73 28.69
C PHE A 180 18.56 7.99 29.00
N HIS A 181 19.19 8.58 27.98
CA HIS A 181 20.03 9.78 28.17
C HIS A 181 19.26 11.11 28.02
N SER A 182 18.16 11.10 27.26
CA SER A 182 17.42 12.32 26.91
C SER A 182 15.93 12.04 26.85
N GLN A 183 15.24 12.12 27.97
CA GLN A 183 13.83 11.71 28.14
C GLN A 183 12.85 12.35 27.12
N GLY A 184 13.10 13.55 26.64
CA GLY A 184 12.24 14.22 25.66
C GLY A 184 12.54 13.90 24.19
N ALA A 185 13.72 13.35 23.89
CA ALA A 185 14.18 13.16 22.51
C ALA A 185 13.34 12.15 21.72
N PRO A 186 12.95 10.98 22.25
CA PRO A 186 12.12 10.04 21.51
C PRO A 186 10.75 10.61 21.14
N ALA A 187 10.12 11.36 22.06
CA ALA A 187 8.84 12.00 21.79
C ALA A 187 8.94 13.06 20.70
N TRP A 188 10.04 13.80 20.68
CA TRP A 188 10.32 14.78 19.63
C TRP A 188 10.55 14.10 18.26
N ILE A 189 11.38 13.06 18.23
CA ILE A 189 11.65 12.30 17.00
C ILE A 189 10.35 11.70 16.45
N ASN A 190 9.53 11.09 17.32
CA ASN A 190 8.25 10.54 16.90
C ASN A 190 7.34 11.60 16.25
N LYS A 191 7.27 12.82 16.83
CA LYS A 191 6.51 13.93 16.23
C LYS A 191 7.05 14.36 14.87
N VAL A 192 8.36 14.26 14.66
CA VAL A 192 9.01 14.67 13.40
C VAL A 192 8.81 13.64 12.30
N ILE A 193 8.87 12.33 12.61
CA ILE A 193 8.71 11.26 11.63
C ILE A 193 7.25 10.86 11.41
N ASN A 194 6.37 11.07 12.40
CA ASN A 194 4.96 10.74 12.29
C ASN A 194 4.23 11.75 11.37
N ARG A 195 3.74 11.27 10.25
CA ARG A 195 3.05 12.10 9.24
C ARG A 195 1.62 12.49 9.64
N THR A 196 1.03 11.81 10.61
CA THR A 196 -0.34 12.10 11.07
C THR A 196 -0.38 13.26 12.06
N GLU A 197 0.72 13.51 12.77
CA GLU A 197 0.81 14.53 13.83
C GLU A 197 1.94 15.52 13.55
N GLY A 198 1.61 16.81 13.47
CA GLY A 198 2.59 17.89 13.51
C GLY A 198 3.39 18.14 12.22
N HIS A 199 4.66 18.48 12.42
CA HIS A 199 5.60 18.80 11.34
C HIS A 199 6.29 17.54 10.84
N HIS A 200 6.51 17.45 9.53
CA HIS A 200 7.16 16.29 8.91
C HIS A 200 8.40 16.73 8.12
N ILE A 201 9.35 15.81 8.02
CA ILE A 201 10.55 16.00 7.20
C ILE A 201 10.17 15.85 5.72
N THR A 202 10.55 16.83 4.91
CA THR A 202 10.38 16.77 3.45
C THR A 202 11.67 17.14 2.74
N THR A 203 11.95 16.50 1.62
CA THR A 203 13.02 16.89 0.72
C THR A 203 12.48 17.85 -0.33
N ARG A 204 13.14 18.98 -0.52
CA ARG A 204 12.79 19.96 -1.55
C ARG A 204 14.04 20.36 -2.34
N LYS A 205 13.85 20.60 -3.62
CA LYS A 205 14.93 21.22 -4.43
C LYS A 205 15.19 22.63 -3.91
N PRO A 206 16.46 23.07 -3.83
CA PRO A 206 16.78 24.43 -3.42
C PRO A 206 16.21 25.44 -4.42
N GLU A 207 15.72 26.56 -3.90
CA GLU A 207 15.29 27.67 -4.75
C GLU A 207 16.51 28.27 -5.44
N PRO A 208 16.39 28.71 -6.72
CA PRO A 208 17.54 29.25 -7.46
C PRO A 208 18.30 30.37 -6.72
N GLY A 209 17.58 31.21 -5.98
CA GLY A 209 18.17 32.29 -5.20
C GLY A 209 18.95 31.89 -3.94
N LEU A 210 18.94 30.61 -3.58
CA LEU A 210 19.65 30.05 -2.43
C LEU A 210 20.87 29.21 -2.82
N ILE A 211 21.05 28.96 -4.11
CA ILE A 211 22.20 28.20 -4.62
C ILE A 211 23.46 29.07 -4.42
N GLY A 212 24.52 28.47 -3.88
CA GLY A 212 25.77 29.13 -3.57
C GLY A 212 25.80 30.00 -2.30
N LYS A 213 24.69 30.08 -1.56
CA LYS A 213 24.67 30.76 -0.25
C LYS A 213 25.15 29.84 0.88
N SER A 214 25.69 30.45 1.94
CA SER A 214 26.10 29.72 3.12
C SER A 214 24.88 29.05 3.83
N TRP A 215 25.14 27.96 4.54
CA TRP A 215 24.14 27.25 5.32
C TRP A 215 23.37 28.15 6.30
N LEU A 216 24.09 29.06 6.98
CA LEU A 216 23.49 30.01 7.91
C LEU A 216 22.47 30.93 7.23
N ASN A 217 22.81 31.43 6.02
CA ASN A 217 21.91 32.28 5.22
C ASN A 217 20.67 31.53 4.76
N LEU A 218 20.81 30.25 4.41
CA LEU A 218 19.71 29.38 4.06
C LEU A 218 18.75 29.16 5.26
N ILE A 219 19.30 28.87 6.46
CA ILE A 219 18.51 28.72 7.68
C ILE A 219 17.71 30.00 7.97
N LYS A 220 18.37 31.17 7.98
CA LYS A 220 17.72 32.46 8.24
C LYS A 220 16.58 32.72 7.26
N ALA A 221 16.88 32.65 5.96
CA ALA A 221 15.87 32.90 4.93
C ALA A 221 14.66 31.99 4.99
N LYS A 222 14.86 30.70 5.27
CA LYS A 222 13.76 29.72 5.33
C LYS A 222 12.95 29.83 6.62
N LYS A 223 13.59 30.06 7.75
CA LYS A 223 12.92 30.24 9.04
C LYS A 223 12.07 31.49 9.07
N GLU A 224 12.61 32.61 8.61
CA GLU A 224 11.94 33.93 8.64
C GLU A 224 10.78 33.99 7.61
N ASN A 225 10.97 33.49 6.40
CA ASN A 225 9.99 33.66 5.33
C ASN A 225 8.94 32.53 5.26
N GLN A 226 9.25 31.32 5.72
CA GLN A 226 8.38 30.14 5.52
C GLN A 226 8.17 29.31 6.79
N GLY A 227 8.79 29.65 7.92
CA GLY A 227 8.75 28.86 9.14
C GLY A 227 9.35 27.45 8.98
N ILE A 228 10.17 27.25 7.95
CA ILE A 228 10.80 25.96 7.63
C ILE A 228 12.20 25.94 8.24
N MET A 229 12.53 24.85 8.93
CA MET A 229 13.89 24.63 9.45
C MET A 229 14.63 23.63 8.55
N PRO A 230 15.63 24.06 7.79
CA PRO A 230 16.49 23.15 7.03
C PRO A 230 17.29 22.27 7.99
N LEU A 231 17.36 20.96 7.72
CA LEU A 231 18.07 19.98 8.55
C LEU A 231 19.36 19.50 7.91
N ALA A 232 19.36 19.32 6.60
CA ALA A 232 20.52 18.84 5.85
C ALA A 232 20.42 19.21 4.37
N VAL A 233 21.55 19.16 3.67
CA VAL A 233 21.63 19.17 2.20
C VAL A 233 22.09 17.78 1.78
N VAL A 234 21.32 17.15 0.92
CA VAL A 234 21.69 15.88 0.28
C VAL A 234 22.36 16.24 -1.05
N ILE A 235 23.59 15.80 -1.21
CA ILE A 235 24.42 16.04 -2.40
C ILE A 235 24.36 14.81 -3.29
#